data_3849ca68beadec279d3fd35fefc18588
#
_entry.id   3849ca68beadec279d3fd35fefc18588
#
_cell.length_a   1.000
_cell.length_b   1.000
_cell.length_c   1.000
_cell.angle_alpha   90.00
_cell.angle_beta   90.00
_cell.angle_gamma   90.00
#
_symmetry.space_group_name_H-M   'P 1'
#
loop_
_entity.id
_entity.type
_entity.pdbx_description
1 polymer ?
#
loop_
_entity_poly.entity_id
_entity_poly.type
_entity_poly.pdbx_seq_one_letter_code
_entity_poly.pdbx_strand_id
1 'polypeptide(L)'
;IETLMMGLFGYAQKRREEYYLLKLIARSVKEEVDGVHTIQEYLRGNFFWCKLLANYTRSPRDRKYLRELLGPLIHANIIEDPALDLESDPMQIYRSAINNEELRTGRPSQRPLDIPREIAIKDPETRDMFIDHLRDLREISDQFLLALEALLHKMPYGIRFICQQTFESLCEHF
;
A
#
# COMPACT_ATOMS: atom_id res chain seq x y z
N ILE A 1 -16.50 -11.08 13.45
CA ILE A 1 -16.94 -9.67 13.39
C ILE A 1 -17.32 -9.32 11.95
N GLU A 2 -16.47 -9.58 10.94
CA GLU A 2 -16.77 -9.30 9.51
C GLU A 2 -18.11 -9.94 9.08
N THR A 3 -18.35 -11.20 9.41
CA THR A 3 -19.59 -11.93 9.08
C THR A 3 -20.81 -11.27 9.71
N LEU A 4 -20.69 -10.79 10.97
CA LEU A 4 -21.74 -10.07 11.66
C LEU A 4 -22.02 -8.72 11.00
N MET A 5 -20.96 -8.00 10.62
CA MET A 5 -21.07 -6.71 9.94
C MET A 5 -21.73 -6.84 8.58
N MET A 6 -21.34 -7.86 7.81
CA MET A 6 -21.99 -8.17 6.53
C MET A 6 -23.45 -8.58 6.71
N GLY A 7 -23.79 -9.28 7.78
CA GLY A 7 -25.16 -9.63 8.11
C GLY A 7 -26.03 -8.44 8.53
N LEU A 8 -25.46 -7.47 9.26
CA LEU A 8 -26.19 -6.29 9.76
C LEU A 8 -26.35 -5.18 8.72
N PHE A 9 -25.27 -4.90 7.96
CA PHE A 9 -25.22 -3.76 7.04
C PHE A 9 -25.22 -4.18 5.57
N GLY A 10 -25.11 -5.48 5.30
CA GLY A 10 -24.98 -5.99 3.94
C GLY A 10 -23.85 -5.28 3.17
N TYR A 11 -24.15 -4.87 1.94
CA TYR A 11 -23.25 -4.04 1.13
C TYR A 11 -23.56 -2.54 1.26
N ALA A 12 -24.19 -2.11 2.33
CA ALA A 12 -24.60 -0.73 2.58
C ALA A 12 -25.37 -0.11 1.39
N GLN A 13 -26.29 -0.87 0.81
CA GLN A 13 -27.05 -0.47 -0.39
C GLN A 13 -28.05 0.64 -0.11
N LYS A 14 -28.57 0.71 1.13
CA LYS A 14 -29.49 1.77 1.55
C LYS A 14 -28.71 2.89 2.24
N ARG A 15 -29.11 4.14 2.02
CA ARG A 15 -28.48 5.33 2.62
C ARG A 15 -28.34 5.24 4.14
N ARG A 16 -29.31 4.64 4.81
CA ARG A 16 -29.30 4.48 6.28
C ARG A 16 -28.26 3.45 6.72
N GLU A 17 -28.13 2.35 6.01
CA GLU A 17 -27.12 1.31 6.26
C GLU A 17 -25.72 1.87 6.02
N GLU A 18 -25.53 2.59 4.90
CA GLU A 18 -24.29 3.29 4.57
C GLU A 18 -23.87 4.27 5.67
N TYR A 19 -24.82 5.08 6.15
CA TYR A 19 -24.57 6.03 7.22
C TYR A 19 -24.04 5.37 8.50
N TYR A 20 -24.70 4.32 8.97
CA TYR A 20 -24.28 3.62 10.19
C TYR A 20 -22.96 2.89 10.00
N LEU A 21 -22.72 2.28 8.84
CA LEU A 21 -21.46 1.62 8.54
C LEU A 21 -20.30 2.63 8.52
N LEU A 22 -20.47 3.77 7.86
CA LEU A 22 -19.45 4.83 7.85
C LEU A 22 -19.17 5.40 9.24
N LYS A 23 -20.21 5.58 10.07
CA LYS A 23 -20.04 6.00 11.48
C LYS A 23 -19.30 4.96 12.31
N LEU A 24 -19.54 3.68 12.08
CA LEU A 24 -18.80 2.60 12.73
C LEU A 24 -17.33 2.59 12.32
N ILE A 25 -17.07 2.71 11.01
CA ILE A 25 -15.68 2.78 10.51
C ILE A 25 -14.95 3.99 11.12
N ALA A 26 -15.58 5.17 11.11
CA ALA A 26 -15.02 6.39 11.71
C ALA A 26 -14.73 6.22 13.21
N ARG A 27 -15.61 5.54 13.95
CA ARG A 27 -15.37 5.23 15.36
C ARG A 27 -14.19 4.27 15.55
N SER A 28 -14.10 3.23 14.72
CA SER A 28 -12.95 2.31 14.75
C SER A 28 -11.65 3.02 14.42
N VAL A 29 -11.64 3.95 13.43
CA VAL A 29 -10.48 4.78 13.12
C VAL A 29 -10.01 5.52 14.37
N LYS A 30 -10.92 6.23 15.05
CA LYS A 30 -10.57 7.02 16.23
C LYS A 30 -9.98 6.15 17.34
N GLU A 31 -10.67 5.06 17.68
CA GLU A 31 -10.22 4.16 18.76
C GLU A 31 -8.87 3.49 18.47
N GLU A 32 -8.63 3.13 17.20
CA GLU A 32 -7.38 2.49 16.80
C GLU A 32 -6.24 3.51 16.69
N VAL A 33 -6.52 4.76 16.29
CA VAL A 33 -5.53 5.87 16.29
C VAL A 33 -5.16 6.23 17.72
N ASP A 34 -6.14 6.34 18.63
CA ASP A 34 -5.89 6.65 20.05
C ASP A 34 -5.02 5.58 20.75
N GLY A 35 -4.99 4.36 20.23
CA GLY A 35 -4.16 3.26 20.73
C GLY A 35 -2.72 3.22 20.21
N VAL A 36 -2.32 4.14 19.33
CA VAL A 36 -1.00 4.16 18.67
C VAL A 36 -0.14 5.27 19.23
N HIS A 37 1.15 5.03 19.42
CA HIS A 37 2.06 6.01 20.04
C HIS A 37 2.86 6.86 19.03
N THR A 38 3.03 6.38 17.80
CA THR A 38 3.80 7.08 16.78
C THR A 38 3.16 6.95 15.39
N ILE A 39 3.38 7.95 14.53
CA ILE A 39 2.95 7.90 13.13
C ILE A 39 3.54 6.68 12.40
N GLN A 40 4.78 6.31 12.69
CA GLN A 40 5.42 5.13 12.09
C GLN A 40 4.71 3.83 12.47
N GLU A 41 4.27 3.71 13.73
CA GLU A 41 3.47 2.58 14.19
C GLU A 41 2.12 2.55 13.48
N TYR A 42 1.45 3.71 13.33
CA TYR A 42 0.21 3.82 12.58
C TYR A 42 0.39 3.39 11.13
N LEU A 43 1.40 3.88 10.41
CA LEU A 43 1.63 3.55 9.00
C LEU A 43 1.94 2.06 8.75
N ARG A 44 2.45 1.35 9.76
CA ARG A 44 2.74 -0.10 9.71
C ARG A 44 1.64 -0.96 10.31
N GLY A 45 0.62 -0.35 10.89
CA GLY A 45 -0.44 -1.04 11.61
C GLY A 45 -1.37 -1.81 10.68
N ASN A 46 -1.85 -2.96 11.16
CA ASN A 46 -2.89 -3.75 10.50
C ASN A 46 -4.23 -3.54 11.21
N PHE A 47 -4.87 -2.43 10.91
CA PHE A 47 -6.06 -1.96 11.61
C PHE A 47 -7.33 -2.64 11.15
N PHE A 48 -8.26 -2.79 12.09
CA PHE A 48 -9.57 -3.37 11.81
C PHE A 48 -10.42 -2.48 10.89
N TRP A 49 -10.35 -1.16 11.06
CA TRP A 49 -11.06 -0.23 10.20
C TRP A 49 -10.67 -0.35 8.72
N CYS A 50 -9.42 -0.69 8.41
CA CYS A 50 -8.97 -0.96 7.04
C CYS A 50 -9.74 -2.15 6.42
N LYS A 51 -10.00 -3.19 7.20
CA LYS A 51 -10.78 -4.36 6.75
C LYS A 51 -12.24 -4.00 6.51
N LEU A 52 -12.81 -3.17 7.39
CA LEU A 52 -14.18 -2.65 7.21
C LEU A 52 -14.29 -1.79 5.96
N LEU A 53 -13.33 -0.89 5.74
CA LEU A 53 -13.27 -0.05 4.55
C LEU A 53 -13.10 -0.89 3.27
N ALA A 54 -12.23 -1.89 3.28
CA ALA A 54 -12.06 -2.81 2.16
C ALA A 54 -13.35 -3.55 1.80
N ASN A 55 -14.17 -3.92 2.79
CA ASN A 55 -15.48 -4.51 2.55
C ASN A 55 -16.49 -3.49 2.01
N TYR A 56 -16.51 -2.28 2.56
CA TYR A 56 -17.37 -1.18 2.09
C TYR A 56 -17.10 -0.82 0.62
N THR A 57 -15.83 -0.73 0.23
CA THR A 57 -15.42 -0.37 -1.14
C THR A 57 -15.67 -1.48 -2.19
N ARG A 58 -16.22 -2.63 -1.81
CA ARG A 58 -16.64 -3.69 -2.74
C ARG A 58 -17.87 -3.34 -3.57
N SER A 59 -18.53 -2.22 -3.30
CA SER A 59 -19.67 -1.76 -4.11
C SER A 59 -19.27 -1.56 -5.58
N PRO A 60 -20.16 -1.79 -6.55
CA PRO A 60 -19.84 -1.59 -7.98
C PRO A 60 -19.37 -0.16 -8.30
N ARG A 61 -19.94 0.84 -7.60
CA ARG A 61 -19.60 2.26 -7.76
C ARG A 61 -18.15 2.53 -7.32
N ASP A 62 -17.78 2.05 -6.15
CA ASP A 62 -16.46 2.29 -5.57
C ASP A 62 -15.40 1.50 -6.31
N ARG A 63 -15.70 0.26 -6.72
CA ARG A 63 -14.82 -0.54 -7.60
C ARG A 63 -14.58 0.13 -8.94
N LYS A 64 -15.58 0.77 -9.52
CA LYS A 64 -15.43 1.50 -10.79
C LYS A 64 -14.44 2.66 -10.59
N TYR A 65 -14.60 3.46 -9.55
CA TYR A 65 -13.68 4.54 -9.22
C TYR A 65 -12.24 4.04 -9.02
N LEU A 66 -12.05 3.01 -8.19
CA LEU A 66 -10.73 2.44 -7.95
C LEU A 66 -10.09 1.86 -9.22
N ARG A 67 -10.89 1.25 -10.08
CA ARG A 67 -10.42 0.73 -11.38
C ARG A 67 -10.01 1.86 -12.32
N GLU A 68 -10.78 2.94 -12.37
CA GLU A 68 -10.45 4.11 -13.19
C GLU A 68 -9.18 4.82 -12.67
N LEU A 69 -8.97 4.83 -11.36
CA LEU A 69 -7.79 5.42 -10.73
C LEU A 69 -6.54 4.54 -10.91
N LEU A 70 -6.62 3.29 -10.51
CA LEU A 70 -5.45 2.40 -10.37
C LEU A 70 -5.15 1.60 -11.64
N GLY A 71 -6.18 1.25 -12.41
CA GLY A 71 -6.05 0.35 -13.56
C GLY A 71 -5.02 0.80 -14.59
N PRO A 72 -5.08 2.04 -15.10
CA PRO A 72 -4.11 2.54 -16.09
C PRO A 72 -2.68 2.57 -15.54
N LEU A 73 -2.51 2.96 -14.27
CA LEU A 73 -1.19 3.05 -13.64
C LEU A 73 -0.56 1.67 -13.41
N ILE A 74 -1.36 0.72 -12.92
CA ILE A 74 -0.89 -0.66 -12.72
C ILE A 74 -0.51 -1.28 -14.07
N HIS A 75 -1.31 -1.04 -15.11
CA HIS A 75 -1.02 -1.56 -16.44
C HIS A 75 0.28 -0.98 -16.99
N ALA A 76 0.40 0.35 -17.02
CA ALA A 76 1.54 1.03 -17.61
C ALA A 76 2.85 0.84 -16.84
N ASN A 77 2.80 0.87 -15.50
CA ASN A 77 4.01 0.87 -14.68
C ASN A 77 4.42 -0.51 -14.15
N ILE A 78 3.50 -1.49 -14.14
CA ILE A 78 3.77 -2.78 -13.51
C ILE A 78 3.62 -3.92 -14.51
N ILE A 79 2.55 -3.93 -15.33
CA ILE A 79 2.28 -5.05 -16.22
C ILE A 79 3.09 -4.95 -17.52
N GLU A 80 3.27 -3.74 -18.05
CA GLU A 80 3.99 -3.51 -19.30
C GLU A 80 5.53 -3.50 -19.14
N ASP A 81 6.03 -3.40 -17.90
CA ASP A 81 7.46 -3.49 -17.62
C ASP A 81 7.83 -4.78 -16.87
N PRO A 82 8.15 -5.87 -17.61
CA PRO A 82 8.53 -7.13 -16.98
C PRO A 82 9.92 -7.08 -16.31
N ALA A 83 10.69 -6.03 -16.53
CA ALA A 83 12.00 -5.85 -15.90
C ALA A 83 11.94 -5.03 -14.60
N LEU A 84 10.77 -4.47 -14.28
CA LEU A 84 10.59 -3.68 -13.06
C LEU A 84 10.85 -4.55 -11.83
N ASP A 85 11.81 -4.11 -11.03
CA ASP A 85 12.09 -4.67 -9.71
C ASP A 85 12.04 -3.54 -8.67
N LEU A 86 11.15 -3.67 -7.71
CA LEU A 86 10.95 -2.70 -6.61
C LEU A 86 11.43 -3.23 -5.26
N GLU A 87 12.27 -4.28 -5.28
CA GLU A 87 12.81 -4.83 -4.04
C GLU A 87 13.63 -3.77 -3.31
N SER A 88 13.29 -3.53 -2.06
CA SER A 88 13.92 -2.51 -1.22
C SER A 88 14.69 -3.09 -0.02
N ASP A 89 14.83 -4.40 0.07
CA ASP A 89 15.71 -5.04 1.04
C ASP A 89 17.08 -5.30 0.43
N PRO A 90 18.15 -4.62 0.88
CA PRO A 90 19.52 -4.82 0.37
C PRO A 90 19.99 -6.27 0.43
N MET A 91 19.49 -7.06 1.40
CA MET A 91 19.82 -8.49 1.51
C MET A 91 19.24 -9.30 0.35
N GLN A 92 18.00 -9.00 -0.04
CA GLN A 92 17.35 -9.69 -1.15
C GLN A 92 17.98 -9.28 -2.48
N ILE A 93 18.28 -7.99 -2.66
CA ILE A 93 18.99 -7.47 -3.84
C ILE A 93 20.34 -8.16 -3.99
N TYR A 94 21.12 -8.25 -2.91
CA TYR A 94 22.43 -8.90 -2.91
C TYR A 94 22.33 -10.39 -3.28
N ARG A 95 21.35 -11.13 -2.71
CA ARG A 95 21.12 -12.53 -3.04
C ARG A 95 20.69 -12.73 -4.48
N SER A 96 19.83 -11.85 -4.99
CA SER A 96 19.40 -11.87 -6.39
C SER A 96 20.57 -11.60 -7.33
N ALA A 97 21.47 -10.68 -7.01
CA ALA A 97 22.68 -10.41 -7.79
C ALA A 97 23.58 -11.65 -7.88
N ILE A 98 23.80 -12.36 -6.77
CA ILE A 98 24.54 -13.61 -6.74
C ILE A 98 23.87 -14.68 -7.61
N ASN A 99 22.58 -14.90 -7.47
CA ASN A 99 21.84 -15.88 -8.26
C ASN A 99 21.92 -15.55 -9.77
N ASN A 100 21.81 -14.28 -10.14
CA ASN A 100 21.92 -13.84 -11.52
C ASN A 100 23.33 -14.04 -12.07
N GLU A 101 24.37 -13.81 -11.25
CA GLU A 101 25.76 -14.10 -11.61
C GLU A 101 25.96 -15.61 -11.88
N GLU A 102 25.45 -16.47 -11.00
CA GLU A 102 25.53 -17.92 -11.14
C GLU A 102 24.80 -18.43 -12.38
N LEU A 103 23.58 -17.93 -12.63
CA LEU A 103 22.82 -18.26 -13.83
C LEU A 103 23.54 -17.85 -15.14
N ARG A 104 24.17 -16.67 -15.14
CA ARG A 104 24.88 -16.16 -16.30
C ARG A 104 26.20 -16.91 -16.56
N THR A 105 26.93 -17.25 -15.49
CA THR A 105 28.29 -17.86 -15.61
C THR A 105 28.25 -19.38 -15.62
N GLY A 106 27.17 -19.99 -15.15
CA GLY A 106 27.06 -21.45 -14.95
C GLY A 106 27.99 -21.97 -13.85
N ARG A 107 28.53 -21.12 -12.99
CA ARG A 107 29.46 -21.45 -11.91
C ARG A 107 28.97 -20.89 -10.59
N PRO A 108 29.20 -21.61 -9.47
CA PRO A 108 28.91 -21.09 -8.14
C PRO A 108 29.66 -19.80 -7.87
N SER A 109 28.97 -18.81 -7.31
CA SER A 109 29.62 -17.57 -6.90
C SER A 109 30.54 -17.80 -5.71
N GLN A 110 31.63 -17.03 -5.64
CA GLN A 110 32.52 -17.04 -4.49
C GLN A 110 32.06 -16.08 -3.39
N ARG A 111 31.00 -15.31 -3.63
CA ARG A 111 30.43 -14.39 -2.63
C ARG A 111 29.66 -15.16 -1.56
N PRO A 112 29.80 -14.81 -0.26
CA PRO A 112 29.02 -15.45 0.81
C PRO A 112 27.56 -15.03 0.67
N LEU A 113 26.63 -15.99 0.69
CA LEU A 113 25.19 -15.77 0.57
C LEU A 113 24.57 -15.07 1.79
N ASP A 114 25.17 -15.27 2.96
CA ASP A 114 24.62 -14.81 4.24
C ASP A 114 25.56 -13.77 4.86
N ILE A 115 25.24 -12.51 4.60
CA ILE A 115 25.97 -11.35 5.13
C ILE A 115 25.01 -10.40 5.83
N PRO A 116 25.45 -9.65 6.86
CA PRO A 116 24.64 -8.62 7.49
C PRO A 116 24.20 -7.53 6.50
N ARG A 117 23.04 -6.93 6.74
CA ARG A 117 22.48 -5.86 5.91
C ARG A 117 23.45 -4.69 5.71
N GLU A 118 24.19 -4.33 6.76
CA GLU A 118 25.19 -3.25 6.75
C GLU A 118 26.38 -3.54 5.82
N ILE A 119 26.63 -4.82 5.53
CA ILE A 119 27.65 -5.25 4.58
C ILE A 119 27.05 -5.34 3.18
N ALA A 120 25.84 -5.87 3.03
CA ALA A 120 25.16 -5.97 1.74
C ALA A 120 25.06 -4.60 1.05
N ILE A 121 24.69 -3.54 1.78
CA ILE A 121 24.53 -2.20 1.23
C ILE A 121 25.87 -1.51 0.88
N LYS A 122 27.00 -2.05 1.35
CA LYS A 122 28.34 -1.56 0.97
C LYS A 122 28.85 -2.17 -0.33
N ASP A 123 28.25 -3.27 -0.76
CA ASP A 123 28.54 -3.83 -2.08
C ASP A 123 28.08 -2.84 -3.17
N PRO A 124 28.97 -2.41 -4.09
CA PRO A 124 28.64 -1.37 -5.05
C PRO A 124 27.46 -1.73 -5.95
N GLU A 125 27.39 -2.97 -6.44
CA GLU A 125 26.34 -3.45 -7.32
C GLU A 125 24.97 -3.43 -6.59
N THR A 126 24.93 -3.97 -5.36
CA THR A 126 23.72 -3.97 -4.52
C THR A 126 23.26 -2.56 -4.19
N ARG A 127 24.18 -1.67 -3.86
CA ARG A 127 23.87 -0.27 -3.54
C ARG A 127 23.29 0.47 -4.74
N ASP A 128 23.89 0.31 -5.90
CA ASP A 128 23.46 1.01 -7.11
C ASP A 128 22.07 0.49 -7.55
N MET A 129 21.82 -0.82 -7.52
CA MET A 129 20.50 -1.41 -7.74
C MET A 129 19.47 -0.92 -6.69
N PHE A 130 19.83 -0.88 -5.42
CA PHE A 130 18.97 -0.36 -4.37
C PHE A 130 18.54 1.10 -4.61
N ILE A 131 19.50 1.95 -5.07
CA ILE A 131 19.21 3.35 -5.40
C ILE A 131 18.27 3.44 -6.60
N ASP A 132 18.47 2.63 -7.63
CA ASP A 132 17.61 2.61 -8.81
C ASP A 132 16.21 2.14 -8.48
N HIS A 133 16.05 1.05 -7.71
CA HIS A 133 14.74 0.57 -7.24
C HIS A 133 14.00 1.63 -6.40
N LEU A 134 14.71 2.37 -5.53
CA LEU A 134 14.10 3.46 -4.77
C LEU A 134 13.67 4.64 -5.66
N ARG A 135 14.41 4.92 -6.72
CA ARG A 135 14.05 5.95 -7.69
C ARG A 135 12.78 5.57 -8.45
N ASP A 136 12.72 4.33 -8.94
CA ASP A 136 11.55 3.79 -9.64
C ASP A 136 10.31 3.76 -8.74
N LEU A 137 10.49 3.29 -7.50
CA LEU A 137 9.41 3.30 -6.50
C LEU A 137 8.89 4.71 -6.23
N ARG A 138 9.78 5.70 -6.13
CA ARG A 138 9.40 7.10 -5.95
C ARG A 138 8.64 7.62 -7.16
N GLU A 139 9.14 7.39 -8.38
CA GLU A 139 8.50 7.84 -9.61
C GLU A 139 7.09 7.26 -9.76
N ILE A 140 6.94 5.94 -9.53
CA ILE A 140 5.64 5.28 -9.54
C ILE A 140 4.71 5.88 -8.48
N SER A 141 5.21 6.09 -7.25
CA SER A 141 4.42 6.68 -6.17
C SER A 141 3.95 8.10 -6.52
N ASP A 142 4.80 8.91 -7.11
CA ASP A 142 4.45 10.27 -7.56
C ASP A 142 3.36 10.23 -8.64
N GLN A 143 3.41 9.28 -9.58
CA GLN A 143 2.36 9.08 -10.59
C GLN A 143 1.03 8.69 -9.96
N PHE A 144 1.03 7.81 -8.94
CA PHE A 144 -0.19 7.44 -8.21
C PHE A 144 -0.79 8.65 -7.47
N LEU A 145 0.02 9.49 -6.85
CA LEU A 145 -0.43 10.71 -6.19
C LEU A 145 -1.04 11.70 -7.18
N LEU A 146 -0.38 11.96 -8.30
CA LEU A 146 -0.90 12.85 -9.35
C LEU A 146 -2.25 12.36 -9.92
N ALA A 147 -2.37 11.04 -10.15
CA ALA A 147 -3.64 10.47 -10.62
C ALA A 147 -4.75 10.58 -9.56
N LEU A 148 -4.41 10.38 -8.29
CA LEU A 148 -5.34 10.56 -7.17
C LEU A 148 -5.84 12.01 -7.12
N GLU A 149 -4.94 12.99 -7.20
CA GLU A 149 -5.29 14.42 -7.24
C GLU A 149 -6.22 14.76 -8.42
N ALA A 150 -5.91 14.27 -9.61
CA ALA A 150 -6.72 14.48 -10.79
C ALA A 150 -8.14 13.91 -10.67
N LEU A 151 -8.32 12.80 -9.94
CA LEU A 151 -9.60 12.13 -9.78
C LEU A 151 -10.30 12.39 -8.43
N LEU A 152 -9.78 13.28 -7.59
CA LEU A 152 -10.41 13.64 -6.31
C LEU A 152 -11.87 14.07 -6.45
N HIS A 153 -12.20 14.79 -7.54
CA HIS A 153 -13.56 15.25 -7.79
C HIS A 153 -14.56 14.11 -8.05
N LYS A 154 -14.09 12.94 -8.48
CA LYS A 154 -14.89 11.73 -8.71
C LYS A 154 -14.93 10.78 -7.51
N MET A 155 -14.14 11.07 -6.47
CA MET A 155 -14.03 10.20 -5.29
C MET A 155 -15.41 10.00 -4.64
N PRO A 156 -15.84 8.74 -4.41
CA PRO A 156 -17.09 8.43 -3.73
C PRO A 156 -17.15 9.06 -2.34
N TYR A 157 -18.35 9.52 -1.95
CA TYR A 157 -18.56 10.22 -0.68
C TYR A 157 -18.02 9.44 0.53
N GLY A 158 -18.31 8.15 0.61
CA GLY A 158 -17.90 7.35 1.77
C GLY A 158 -16.39 7.23 1.91
N ILE A 159 -15.65 7.08 0.79
CA ILE A 159 -14.18 7.05 0.81
C ILE A 159 -13.66 8.42 1.29
N ARG A 160 -14.17 9.52 0.73
CA ARG A 160 -13.79 10.87 1.14
C ARG A 160 -14.07 11.13 2.61
N PHE A 161 -15.24 10.71 3.10
CA PHE A 161 -15.63 10.85 4.50
C PHE A 161 -14.63 10.13 5.42
N ILE A 162 -14.28 8.87 5.11
CA ILE A 162 -13.34 8.11 5.95
C ILE A 162 -11.93 8.70 5.89
N CYS A 163 -11.45 9.15 4.73
CA CYS A 163 -10.17 9.86 4.63
C CYS A 163 -10.14 11.11 5.51
N GLN A 164 -11.22 11.90 5.50
CA GLN A 164 -11.35 13.08 6.36
C GLN A 164 -11.33 12.71 7.84
N GLN A 165 -12.11 11.71 8.25
CA GLN A 165 -12.15 11.26 9.65
C GLN A 165 -10.81 10.70 10.12
N THR A 166 -10.08 10.00 9.25
CA THR A 166 -8.74 9.51 9.55
C THR A 166 -7.76 10.67 9.76
N PHE A 167 -7.79 11.65 8.86
CA PHE A 167 -6.95 12.84 8.97
C PHE A 167 -7.25 13.64 10.24
N GLU A 168 -8.53 13.90 10.54
CA GLU A 168 -8.95 14.60 11.75
C GLU A 168 -8.48 13.85 13.01
N SER A 169 -8.67 12.53 13.07
CA SER A 169 -8.23 11.71 14.21
C SER A 169 -6.71 11.74 14.40
N LEU A 170 -5.93 11.70 13.31
CA LEU A 170 -4.47 11.81 13.39
C LEU A 170 -4.02 13.19 13.87
N CYS A 171 -4.62 14.27 13.37
CA CYS A 171 -4.31 15.63 13.80
C CYS A 171 -4.72 15.94 15.25
N GLU A 172 -5.75 15.25 15.77
CA GLU A 172 -6.16 15.36 17.18
C GLU A 172 -5.20 14.61 18.11
N HIS A 173 -4.62 13.51 17.62
CA HIS A 173 -3.81 12.59 18.42
C HIS A 173 -2.31 12.93 18.42
N PHE A 174 -1.76 13.42 17.30
CA PHE A 174 -0.36 13.77 17.11
C PHE A 174 -0.16 15.29 16.92
#